data_44e8ee6c25d3de21cf65e0401ad84ed2
#
_entry.id   44e8ee6c25d3de21cf65e0401ad84ed2
#
_cell.length_a   1.000
_cell.length_b   1.000
_cell.length_c   1.000
_cell.angle_alpha   90.00
_cell.angle_beta   90.00
_cell.angle_gamma   90.00
#
_symmetry.space_group_name_H-M   'P 1'
#
loop_
_entity.id
_entity.type
_entity.pdbx_description
1 polymer ?
#
loop_
_entity_poly.entity_id
_entity_poly.type
_entity_poly.pdbx_seq_one_letter_code
_entity_poly.pdbx_strand_id
1 'polypeptide(L)'
;KTDFLIIGSGAVGMAFADTLFTETDANIILVDRHAKPGGHWNDAYPFVSLHQPSSFFGVSSTELSRGTIDQTGLNKGMGDLATGAEISAYYDDIMRQRFLASGRVQYFPMCDYLGDGRFVHKLTGQAFEVEHETLVDATFMTISVPSTHTPNFSVDDGVRFMPLNDLPKVQESPEGYVVIGGG
;
A
#
# COMPACT_ATOMS: atom_id res chain seq x y z
N LYS A 1 -18.50 18.39 -3.01
CA LYS A 1 -17.88 18.55 -4.33
C LYS A 1 -16.36 18.62 -4.15
N THR A 2 -15.61 18.03 -5.06
CA THR A 2 -14.14 18.05 -5.09
C THR A 2 -13.65 18.20 -6.53
N ASP A 3 -12.43 18.67 -6.72
CA ASP A 3 -11.82 18.74 -8.05
C ASP A 3 -11.37 17.33 -8.49
N PHE A 4 -10.73 16.57 -7.57
CA PHE A 4 -10.28 15.21 -7.85
C PHE A 4 -10.82 14.21 -6.82
N LEU A 5 -11.39 13.12 -7.34
CA LEU A 5 -11.71 11.92 -6.58
C LEU A 5 -10.73 10.82 -6.97
N ILE A 6 -9.89 10.39 -6.04
CA ILE A 6 -8.85 9.38 -6.26
C ILE A 6 -9.23 8.10 -5.54
N ILE A 7 -9.32 7.00 -6.28
CA ILE A 7 -9.63 5.68 -5.74
C ILE A 7 -8.33 4.90 -5.60
N GLY A 8 -8.00 4.56 -4.35
CA GLY A 8 -6.76 3.92 -3.95
C GLY A 8 -5.73 4.91 -3.39
N SER A 9 -5.28 4.66 -2.18
CA SER A 9 -4.20 5.40 -1.49
C SER A 9 -2.91 4.56 -1.40
N GLY A 10 -2.68 3.69 -2.38
CA GLY A 10 -1.41 3.01 -2.58
C GLY A 10 -0.33 3.95 -3.13
N ALA A 11 0.84 3.41 -3.48
CA ALA A 11 1.97 4.19 -3.97
C ALA A 11 1.61 5.14 -5.12
N VAL A 12 0.84 4.66 -6.10
CA VAL A 12 0.42 5.46 -7.27
C VAL A 12 -0.54 6.57 -6.86
N GLY A 13 -1.59 6.25 -6.08
CA GLY A 13 -2.57 7.25 -5.64
C GLY A 13 -1.95 8.31 -4.74
N MET A 14 -1.06 7.92 -3.83
CA MET A 14 -0.34 8.85 -2.95
C MET A 14 0.62 9.76 -3.74
N ALA A 15 1.37 9.22 -4.70
CA ALA A 15 2.29 10.01 -5.53
C ALA A 15 1.52 11.00 -6.42
N PHE A 16 0.41 10.56 -7.02
CA PHE A 16 -0.43 11.44 -7.83
C PHE A 16 -1.08 12.55 -6.97
N ALA A 17 -1.62 12.20 -5.80
CA ALA A 17 -2.19 13.17 -4.86
C ALA A 17 -1.14 14.18 -4.38
N ASP A 18 0.10 13.74 -4.12
CA ASP A 18 1.20 14.62 -3.70
C ASP A 18 1.58 15.62 -4.80
N THR A 19 1.64 15.18 -6.05
CA THR A 19 1.90 16.07 -7.19
C THR A 19 0.80 17.11 -7.33
N LEU A 20 -0.47 16.71 -7.32
CA LEU A 20 -1.59 17.66 -7.37
C LEU A 20 -1.57 18.63 -6.20
N PHE A 21 -1.32 18.12 -5.00
CA PHE A 21 -1.26 18.92 -3.79
C PHE A 21 -0.15 19.98 -3.83
N THR A 22 1.00 19.63 -4.41
CA THR A 22 2.18 20.50 -4.48
C THR A 22 2.08 21.52 -5.61
N GLU A 23 1.56 21.12 -6.76
CA GLU A 23 1.58 21.92 -7.98
C GLU A 23 0.29 22.71 -8.23
N THR A 24 -0.77 22.44 -7.45
CA THR A 24 -2.09 23.08 -7.63
C THR A 24 -2.74 23.43 -6.30
N ASP A 25 -3.84 24.20 -6.37
CA ASP A 25 -4.72 24.48 -5.22
C ASP A 25 -5.93 23.54 -5.15
N ALA A 26 -5.92 22.43 -5.87
CA ALA A 26 -7.03 21.51 -6.00
C ALA A 26 -7.45 20.90 -4.65
N ASN A 27 -8.77 20.69 -4.50
CA ASN A 27 -9.35 19.91 -3.43
C ASN A 27 -9.41 18.43 -3.85
N ILE A 28 -8.98 17.55 -2.97
CA ILE A 28 -8.78 16.14 -3.27
C ILE A 28 -9.56 15.28 -2.27
N ILE A 29 -10.26 14.28 -2.77
CA ILE A 29 -10.81 13.20 -1.95
C ILE A 29 -10.11 11.90 -2.32
N LEU A 30 -9.55 11.22 -1.32
CA LEU A 30 -8.98 9.88 -1.44
C LEU A 30 -9.91 8.86 -0.77
N VAL A 31 -10.21 7.78 -1.50
CA VAL A 31 -11.02 6.66 -1.00
C VAL A 31 -10.17 5.39 -1.08
N ASP A 32 -10.10 4.63 0.00
CA ASP A 32 -9.34 3.36 0.02
C ASP A 32 -10.07 2.28 0.82
N ARG A 33 -9.94 1.05 0.36
CA ARG A 33 -10.50 -0.12 1.03
C ARG A 33 -9.74 -0.57 2.28
N HIS A 34 -8.48 -0.14 2.44
CA HIS A 34 -7.66 -0.41 3.61
C HIS A 34 -7.89 0.62 4.71
N ALA A 35 -7.51 0.27 5.92
CA ALA A 35 -7.62 1.16 7.09
C ALA A 35 -6.56 2.28 7.08
N LYS A 36 -5.50 2.13 6.30
CA LYS A 36 -4.38 3.07 6.20
C LYS A 36 -3.94 3.22 4.76
N PRO A 37 -3.30 4.35 4.40
CA PRO A 37 -2.64 4.49 3.11
C PRO A 37 -1.47 3.50 2.99
N GLY A 38 -1.01 3.28 1.75
CA GLY A 38 0.09 2.37 1.44
C GLY A 38 -0.33 1.17 0.56
N GLY A 39 -1.62 1.01 0.26
CA GLY A 39 -2.11 -0.02 -0.66
C GLY A 39 -1.69 -1.43 -0.23
N HIS A 40 -1.06 -2.19 -1.13
CA HIS A 40 -0.65 -3.58 -0.88
C HIS A 40 0.36 -3.77 0.27
N TRP A 41 1.05 -2.71 0.73
CA TRP A 41 1.90 -2.78 1.91
C TRP A 41 1.12 -3.12 3.18
N ASN A 42 -0.18 -2.83 3.21
CA ASN A 42 -1.07 -3.25 4.31
C ASN A 42 -1.30 -4.76 4.38
N ASP A 43 -1.15 -5.45 3.24
CA ASP A 43 -1.37 -6.89 3.08
C ASP A 43 -0.06 -7.69 2.95
N ALA A 44 1.09 -7.02 2.95
CA ALA A 44 2.38 -7.65 2.79
C ALA A 44 2.79 -8.48 4.02
N TYR A 45 3.64 -9.47 3.82
CA TYR A 45 4.20 -10.25 4.93
C TYR A 45 5.11 -9.37 5.82
N PRO A 46 5.18 -9.64 7.14
CA PRO A 46 5.74 -8.68 8.11
C PRO A 46 7.26 -8.45 8.00
N PHE A 47 7.99 -9.33 7.30
CA PHE A 47 9.43 -9.22 7.09
C PHE A 47 9.80 -8.70 5.69
N VAL A 48 8.83 -8.13 4.96
CA VAL A 48 9.08 -7.55 3.63
C VAL A 48 9.94 -6.29 3.72
N SER A 49 10.83 -6.12 2.77
CA SER A 49 11.55 -4.86 2.53
C SER A 49 11.57 -4.56 1.03
N LEU A 50 11.92 -3.33 0.69
CA LEU A 50 12.23 -2.98 -0.69
C LEU A 50 13.42 -3.82 -1.19
N HIS A 51 13.46 -4.08 -2.48
CA HIS A 51 14.57 -4.69 -3.19
C HIS A 51 15.33 -3.67 -4.07
N GLN A 52 14.94 -2.42 -3.98
CA GLN A 52 15.59 -1.26 -4.61
C GLN A 52 15.80 -0.18 -3.56
N PRO A 53 16.78 0.73 -3.73
CA PRO A 53 17.03 1.79 -2.76
C PRO A 53 15.78 2.58 -2.41
N SER A 54 15.59 2.87 -1.12
CA SER A 54 14.42 3.59 -0.60
C SER A 54 14.22 4.95 -1.26
N SER A 55 15.32 5.59 -1.70
CA SER A 55 15.30 6.87 -2.41
C SER A 55 14.57 6.85 -3.76
N PHE A 56 14.31 5.66 -4.30
CA PHE A 56 13.54 5.51 -5.55
C PHE A 56 12.04 5.29 -5.31
N PHE A 57 11.63 5.30 -4.05
CA PHE A 57 10.26 4.98 -3.65
C PHE A 57 9.64 6.11 -2.85
N GLY A 58 8.36 6.31 -3.00
CA GLY A 58 7.59 7.30 -2.23
C GLY A 58 6.95 8.39 -3.09
N VAL A 59 6.68 9.54 -2.46
CA VAL A 59 6.12 10.72 -3.14
C VAL A 59 7.21 11.75 -3.41
N SER A 60 6.97 12.63 -4.38
CA SER A 60 8.00 13.56 -4.86
C SER A 60 8.40 14.64 -3.85
N SER A 61 7.48 15.05 -2.99
CA SER A 61 7.72 16.13 -2.02
C SER A 61 8.50 15.71 -0.78
N THR A 62 8.54 14.41 -0.50
CA THR A 62 9.12 13.87 0.74
C THR A 62 9.77 12.52 0.47
N GLU A 63 11.07 12.43 0.64
CA GLU A 63 11.81 11.19 0.42
C GLU A 63 11.53 10.18 1.53
N LEU A 64 11.42 8.90 1.17
CA LEU A 64 11.37 7.78 2.12
C LEU A 64 12.75 7.52 2.73
N SER A 65 13.80 7.66 1.94
CA SER A 65 15.18 7.45 2.37
C SER A 65 15.76 8.65 3.13
N ARG A 66 16.62 8.36 4.09
CA ARG A 66 17.48 9.36 4.74
C ARG A 66 18.87 9.48 4.09
N GLY A 67 19.08 8.86 2.93
CA GLY A 67 20.36 8.78 2.23
C GLY A 67 21.39 7.91 2.97
N THR A 68 20.91 6.97 3.78
CA THR A 68 21.80 6.06 4.52
C THR A 68 22.32 4.94 3.62
N ILE A 69 23.51 4.44 3.98
CA ILE A 69 24.15 3.30 3.32
C ILE A 69 24.19 2.14 4.31
N ASP A 70 23.72 0.98 3.89
CA ASP A 70 23.73 -0.22 4.71
C ASP A 70 25.17 -0.66 5.04
N GLN A 71 25.43 -0.90 6.33
CA GLN A 71 26.76 -1.25 6.82
C GLN A 71 26.95 -2.76 6.99
N THR A 72 25.86 -3.54 6.93
CA THR A 72 25.86 -4.98 7.19
C THR A 72 24.94 -5.73 6.24
N GLY A 73 25.01 -7.07 6.25
CA GLY A 73 24.14 -7.94 5.46
C GLY A 73 24.45 -7.95 3.97
N LEU A 74 23.53 -8.50 3.19
CA LEU A 74 23.68 -8.65 1.73
C LEU A 74 23.66 -7.32 0.98
N ASN A 75 23.07 -6.27 1.55
CA ASN A 75 22.96 -4.94 0.96
C ASN A 75 24.11 -4.00 1.39
N LYS A 76 25.14 -4.51 2.08
CA LYS A 76 26.26 -3.71 2.58
C LYS A 76 26.92 -2.87 1.48
N GLY A 77 27.05 -1.57 1.74
CA GLY A 77 27.66 -0.60 0.82
C GLY A 77 26.69 -0.02 -0.22
N MET A 78 25.42 -0.41 -0.18
CA MET A 78 24.36 0.10 -1.06
C MET A 78 23.36 0.95 -0.26
N GLY A 79 22.49 1.68 -0.97
CA GLY A 79 21.42 2.47 -0.34
C GLY A 79 20.47 1.61 0.48
N ASP A 80 19.96 2.18 1.56
CA ASP A 80 19.06 1.52 2.50
C ASP A 80 17.79 0.97 1.82
N LEU A 81 17.31 -0.16 2.34
CA LEU A 81 16.10 -0.84 1.89
C LEU A 81 15.01 -0.75 2.99
N ALA A 82 14.07 0.15 2.82
CA ALA A 82 13.00 0.34 3.79
C ALA A 82 12.16 -0.93 3.97
N THR A 83 11.84 -1.23 5.20
CA THR A 83 10.92 -2.30 5.58
C THR A 83 9.47 -1.92 5.28
N GLY A 84 8.59 -2.91 5.17
CA GLY A 84 7.15 -2.65 5.00
C GLY A 84 6.56 -1.80 6.11
N ALA A 85 7.07 -1.91 7.34
CA ALA A 85 6.66 -1.07 8.47
C ALA A 85 7.06 0.40 8.28
N GLU A 86 8.29 0.66 7.81
CA GLU A 86 8.76 2.02 7.51
C GLU A 86 7.97 2.65 6.37
N ILE A 87 7.66 1.89 5.32
CA ILE A 87 6.86 2.35 4.19
C ILE A 87 5.43 2.71 4.65
N SER A 88 4.82 1.86 5.48
CA SER A 88 3.47 2.11 6.01
C SER A 88 3.44 3.34 6.91
N ALA A 89 4.46 3.52 7.77
CA ALA A 89 4.59 4.71 8.61
C ALA A 89 4.79 5.98 7.76
N TYR A 90 5.63 5.92 6.75
CA TYR A 90 5.88 7.01 5.81
C TYR A 90 4.60 7.51 5.12
N TYR A 91 3.77 6.60 4.59
CA TYR A 91 2.51 7.01 3.96
C TYR A 91 1.50 7.55 4.96
N ASP A 92 1.44 6.99 6.18
CA ASP A 92 0.57 7.51 7.25
C ASP A 92 0.99 8.93 7.66
N ASP A 93 2.28 9.19 7.76
CA ASP A 93 2.82 10.52 8.07
C ASP A 93 2.48 11.54 6.97
N ILE A 94 2.67 11.21 5.70
CA ILE A 94 2.28 12.10 4.59
C ILE A 94 0.77 12.38 4.62
N MET A 95 -0.04 11.35 4.82
CA MET A 95 -1.49 11.52 4.90
C MET A 95 -1.85 12.47 6.04
N ARG A 96 -1.34 12.24 7.25
CA ARG A 96 -1.74 13.00 8.44
C ARG A 96 -1.11 14.37 8.51
N GLN A 97 0.22 14.46 8.34
CA GLN A 97 0.98 15.66 8.60
C GLN A 97 0.91 16.66 7.44
N ARG A 98 0.71 16.17 6.23
CA ARG A 98 0.72 16.98 5.03
C ARG A 98 -0.67 17.15 4.41
N PHE A 99 -1.32 16.05 4.06
CA PHE A 99 -2.59 16.11 3.33
C PHE A 99 -3.74 16.57 4.22
N LEU A 100 -4.06 15.83 5.28
CA LEU A 100 -5.19 16.16 6.15
C LEU A 100 -4.98 17.47 6.89
N ALA A 101 -3.76 17.78 7.32
CA ALA A 101 -3.44 19.03 8.02
C ALA A 101 -3.70 20.29 7.16
N SER A 102 -3.70 20.16 5.83
CA SER A 102 -3.94 21.28 4.91
C SER A 102 -5.40 21.74 4.83
N GLY A 103 -6.33 20.85 5.15
CA GLY A 103 -7.77 21.06 4.95
C GLY A 103 -8.23 20.91 3.48
N ARG A 104 -7.32 20.75 2.50
CA ARG A 104 -7.65 20.54 1.08
C ARG A 104 -7.87 19.09 0.70
N VAL A 105 -7.39 18.15 1.54
CA VAL A 105 -7.50 16.72 1.29
C VAL A 105 -8.41 16.08 2.32
N GLN A 106 -9.35 15.27 1.85
CA GLN A 106 -10.17 14.41 2.70
C GLN A 106 -9.83 12.94 2.39
N TYR A 107 -9.78 12.12 3.43
CA TYR A 107 -9.46 10.71 3.30
C TYR A 107 -10.57 9.84 3.87
N PHE A 108 -11.04 8.88 3.08
CA PHE A 108 -12.06 7.91 3.44
C PHE A 108 -11.48 6.49 3.42
N PRO A 109 -10.84 6.05 4.52
CA PRO A 109 -10.36 4.68 4.66
C PRO A 109 -11.51 3.70 4.87
N MET A 110 -11.24 2.40 4.69
CA MET A 110 -12.20 1.31 4.87
C MET A 110 -13.46 1.47 4.00
N CYS A 111 -13.34 2.08 2.83
CA CYS A 111 -14.45 2.30 1.92
C CYS A 111 -14.28 1.54 0.61
N ASP A 112 -15.33 0.84 0.19
CA ASP A 112 -15.42 0.24 -1.14
C ASP A 112 -16.08 1.24 -2.11
N TYR A 113 -15.41 1.52 -3.23
CA TYR A 113 -15.93 2.37 -4.28
C TYR A 113 -16.93 1.60 -5.15
N LEU A 114 -18.09 2.21 -5.40
CA LEU A 114 -19.21 1.59 -6.11
C LEU A 114 -19.46 2.16 -7.52
N GLY A 115 -18.65 3.16 -7.92
CA GLY A 115 -18.85 3.88 -9.18
C GLY A 115 -19.60 5.20 -9.00
N ASP A 116 -19.50 6.08 -9.99
CA ASP A 116 -20.23 7.36 -10.08
C ASP A 116 -20.12 8.25 -8.83
N GLY A 117 -18.93 8.30 -8.21
CA GLY A 117 -18.70 9.09 -6.99
C GLY A 117 -19.27 8.49 -5.72
N ARG A 118 -19.83 7.27 -5.77
CA ARG A 118 -20.43 6.59 -4.62
C ARG A 118 -19.47 5.59 -3.99
N PHE A 119 -19.43 5.57 -2.67
CA PHE A 119 -18.67 4.60 -1.90
C PHE A 119 -19.32 4.30 -0.56
N VAL A 120 -19.00 3.17 0.04
CA VAL A 120 -19.61 2.69 1.28
C VAL A 120 -18.53 2.27 2.27
N HIS A 121 -18.67 2.69 3.52
CA HIS A 121 -17.77 2.28 4.59
C HIS A 121 -18.02 0.81 4.97
N LYS A 122 -17.02 -0.03 4.87
CA LYS A 122 -17.10 -1.50 5.01
C LYS A 122 -17.63 -1.98 6.37
N LEU A 123 -17.31 -1.27 7.45
CA LEU A 123 -17.71 -1.70 8.81
C LEU A 123 -19.06 -1.14 9.22
N THR A 124 -19.37 0.10 8.84
CA THR A 124 -20.58 0.78 9.32
C THR A 124 -21.73 0.73 8.32
N GLY A 125 -21.44 0.42 7.05
CA GLY A 125 -22.42 0.50 5.96
C GLY A 125 -22.82 1.94 5.58
N GLN A 126 -22.14 2.96 6.15
CA GLN A 126 -22.42 4.35 5.81
C GLN A 126 -22.09 4.59 4.34
N ALA A 127 -23.07 5.07 3.59
CA ALA A 127 -22.91 5.44 2.19
C ALA A 127 -22.54 6.91 2.05
N PHE A 128 -21.70 7.18 1.05
CA PHE A 128 -21.27 8.52 0.67
C PHE A 128 -21.48 8.70 -0.84
N GLU A 129 -21.75 9.92 -1.23
CA GLU A 129 -21.83 10.34 -2.63
C GLU A 129 -21.08 11.67 -2.79
N VAL A 130 -20.20 11.75 -3.77
CA VAL A 130 -19.33 12.89 -4.00
C VAL A 130 -19.40 13.33 -5.46
N GLU A 131 -19.77 14.58 -5.65
CA GLU A 131 -19.60 15.25 -6.95
C GLU A 131 -18.12 15.56 -7.16
N HIS A 132 -17.57 15.19 -8.30
CA HIS A 132 -16.16 15.39 -8.65
C HIS A 132 -16.04 15.87 -10.09
N GLU A 133 -14.99 16.61 -10.37
CA GLU A 133 -14.66 17.05 -11.75
C GLU A 133 -13.85 15.97 -12.46
N THR A 134 -12.89 15.37 -11.78
CA THR A 134 -12.04 14.31 -12.33
C THR A 134 -12.01 13.10 -11.41
N LEU A 135 -12.25 11.92 -11.98
CA LEU A 135 -12.04 10.62 -11.31
C LEU A 135 -10.67 10.07 -11.71
N VAL A 136 -9.90 9.64 -10.71
CA VAL A 136 -8.61 8.95 -10.90
C VAL A 136 -8.70 7.57 -10.29
N ASP A 137 -8.61 6.54 -11.11
CA ASP A 137 -8.50 5.16 -10.64
C ASP A 137 -7.02 4.79 -10.45
N ALA A 138 -6.60 4.70 -9.20
CA ALA A 138 -5.27 4.26 -8.79
C ALA A 138 -5.27 2.84 -8.19
N THR A 139 -6.31 2.06 -8.46
CA THR A 139 -6.46 0.67 -7.99
C THR A 139 -5.80 -0.36 -8.90
N PHE A 140 -5.02 0.10 -9.85
CA PHE A 140 -4.30 -0.72 -10.81
C PHE A 140 -3.50 -1.84 -10.10
N MET A 141 -3.54 -3.04 -10.66
CA MET A 141 -2.81 -4.23 -10.18
C MET A 141 -3.49 -5.03 -9.07
N THR A 142 -4.68 -5.52 -9.34
CA THR A 142 -5.22 -6.64 -8.53
C THR A 142 -4.51 -7.93 -8.96
N ILE A 143 -3.31 -8.17 -8.43
CA ILE A 143 -2.59 -9.42 -8.66
C ILE A 143 -3.12 -10.48 -7.72
N SER A 144 -3.46 -11.64 -8.27
CA SER A 144 -3.80 -12.83 -7.49
C SER A 144 -2.53 -13.37 -6.82
N VAL A 145 -2.52 -13.41 -5.49
CA VAL A 145 -1.41 -13.97 -4.71
C VAL A 145 -1.92 -15.09 -3.80
N PRO A 146 -1.08 -16.08 -3.43
CA PRO A 146 -1.51 -17.22 -2.61
C PRO A 146 -2.12 -16.84 -1.26
N SER A 147 -1.80 -15.68 -0.70
CA SER A 147 -2.40 -15.18 0.56
C SER A 147 -3.85 -14.71 0.43
N THR A 148 -4.30 -14.41 -0.79
CA THR A 148 -5.65 -13.87 -1.06
C THR A 148 -6.46 -14.72 -2.03
N HIS A 149 -5.81 -15.64 -2.75
CA HIS A 149 -6.43 -16.47 -3.79
C HIS A 149 -5.98 -17.92 -3.68
N THR A 150 -6.81 -18.84 -4.12
CA THR A 150 -6.43 -20.25 -4.24
C THR A 150 -5.33 -20.39 -5.29
N PRO A 151 -4.23 -21.09 -4.99
CA PRO A 151 -3.18 -21.37 -5.95
C PRO A 151 -3.72 -22.09 -7.20
N ASN A 152 -3.08 -21.88 -8.35
CA ASN A 152 -3.41 -22.55 -9.61
C ASN A 152 -2.73 -23.93 -9.76
N PHE A 153 -2.25 -24.50 -8.70
CA PHE A 153 -1.66 -25.83 -8.61
C PHE A 153 -2.29 -26.62 -7.46
N SER A 154 -2.22 -27.94 -7.51
CA SER A 154 -2.67 -28.83 -6.44
C SER A 154 -1.53 -29.17 -5.48
N VAL A 155 -1.89 -29.39 -4.24
CA VAL A 155 -0.99 -29.83 -3.18
C VAL A 155 -1.49 -31.20 -2.71
N ASP A 156 -0.60 -32.20 -2.64
CA ASP A 156 -0.94 -33.54 -2.21
C ASP A 156 -1.32 -33.58 -0.72
N ASP A 157 -2.13 -34.55 -0.34
CA ASP A 157 -2.55 -34.76 1.04
C ASP A 157 -1.32 -34.98 1.97
N GLY A 158 -1.31 -34.28 3.10
CA GLY A 158 -0.24 -34.36 4.09
C GLY A 158 0.95 -33.40 3.83
N VAL A 159 0.99 -32.70 2.70
CA VAL A 159 1.99 -31.68 2.43
C VAL A 159 1.57 -30.35 3.09
N ARG A 160 2.42 -29.79 3.92
CA ARG A 160 2.18 -28.49 4.54
C ARG A 160 2.50 -27.37 3.53
N PHE A 161 1.47 -26.76 2.99
CA PHE A 161 1.56 -25.58 2.12
C PHE A 161 1.09 -24.33 2.86
N MET A 162 1.77 -23.20 2.66
CA MET A 162 1.37 -21.92 3.22
C MET A 162 1.91 -20.75 2.38
N PRO A 163 1.20 -19.63 2.32
CA PRO A 163 1.76 -18.38 1.76
C PRO A 163 2.81 -17.78 2.71
N LEU A 164 3.69 -16.91 2.19
CA LEU A 164 4.72 -16.23 2.99
C LEU A 164 4.16 -15.43 4.17
N ASN A 165 2.94 -14.92 4.06
CA ASN A 165 2.24 -14.23 5.14
C ASN A 165 2.02 -15.10 6.38
N ASP A 166 1.98 -16.41 6.23
CA ASP A 166 1.77 -17.36 7.33
C ASP A 166 3.10 -17.95 7.89
N LEU A 167 4.21 -17.72 7.20
CA LEU A 167 5.51 -18.22 7.65
C LEU A 167 5.88 -17.81 9.09
N PRO A 168 5.64 -16.57 9.55
CA PRO A 168 5.92 -16.18 10.94
C PRO A 168 5.06 -16.90 11.99
N LYS A 169 3.98 -17.56 11.58
CA LYS A 169 3.08 -18.32 12.47
C LYS A 169 3.53 -19.77 12.67
N VAL A 170 4.56 -20.21 11.95
CA VAL A 170 5.10 -21.57 12.06
C VAL A 170 5.86 -21.72 13.36
N GLN A 171 5.37 -22.59 14.25
CA GLN A 171 5.98 -22.82 15.57
C GLN A 171 7.01 -23.95 15.54
N GLU A 172 6.89 -24.88 14.61
CA GLU A 172 7.77 -26.03 14.46
C GLU A 172 8.81 -25.75 13.37
N SER A 173 10.07 -26.12 13.63
CA SER A 173 11.13 -26.04 12.63
C SER A 173 11.06 -27.27 11.72
N PRO A 174 10.64 -27.13 10.45
CA PRO A 174 10.67 -28.24 9.51
C PRO A 174 12.11 -28.59 9.12
N GLU A 175 12.33 -29.81 8.64
CA GLU A 175 13.64 -30.27 8.17
C GLU A 175 14.13 -29.51 6.93
N GLY A 176 13.19 -28.93 6.17
CA GLY A 176 13.49 -28.13 4.99
C GLY A 176 12.29 -27.36 4.46
N TYR A 177 12.57 -26.38 3.60
CA TYR A 177 11.56 -25.58 2.90
C TYR A 177 11.71 -25.73 1.39
N VAL A 178 10.59 -25.83 0.71
CA VAL A 178 10.52 -25.71 -0.75
C VAL A 178 9.82 -24.39 -1.05
N VAL A 179 10.46 -23.51 -1.79
CA VAL A 179 9.92 -22.22 -2.21
C VAL A 179 9.46 -22.32 -3.66
N ILE A 180 8.19 -22.01 -3.90
CA ILE A 180 7.60 -21.98 -5.23
C ILE A 180 7.41 -20.53 -5.65
N GLY A 181 8.14 -20.10 -6.65
CA GLY A 181 8.20 -18.73 -7.14
C GLY A 181 9.57 -18.11 -6.88
N GLY A 182 9.88 -17.07 -7.60
CA GLY A 182 11.18 -16.42 -7.53
C GLY A 182 11.10 -14.94 -7.95
N GLY A 183 9.89 -14.39 -7.84
CA GLY A 183 9.52 -13.08 -8.35
C GLY A 183 10.16 -11.90 -7.65
#